data_351b5261b72dcb1a5903e3f87f9ce367
#
_entry.id   351b5261b72dcb1a5903e3f87f9ce367
#
_cell.length_a   1.000
_cell.length_b   1.000
_cell.length_c   1.000
_cell.angle_alpha   90.00
_cell.angle_beta   90.00
_cell.angle_gamma   90.00
#
_symmetry.space_group_name_H-M   'P 1'
#
loop_
_entity.id
_entity.type
_entity.pdbx_description
1 polymer ?
#
loop_
_entity_poly.entity_id
_entity_poly.type
_entity_poly.pdbx_seq_one_letter_code
_entity_poly.pdbx_strand_id
1 'polypeptide(L)'
;MAKTIGIIAVKGGVGKTSISASLAADLANRHKKKVLLIDANYSAPNLGLHMDIVEPVKTIHDVLSGSADITHAVHKRYGVDVIPGSFVYDKGINHFKLKGRISKVKKDYDFVVIDSSPSMNDEILSAMLASDNLFVVTTPDYPTLSCSLKAAKLAKERGVPISGLIINKIRNPKYELDLEEIEKAVEIPVVAKIYDDPTHVEAIFTRMPASVYNKNSKFSREIAKLSDAIAGEKTKTSFLRKLFSLRFGKEEVNRQLLRESFYKSMFEE
;
A
#
# COMPACT_ATOMS: atom_id res chain seq x y z
N MET A 1 -17.58 8.38 -0.42
CA MET A 1 -17.21 7.15 0.35
C MET A 1 -15.70 6.96 0.34
N ALA A 2 -15.12 6.31 1.38
CA ALA A 2 -13.68 6.01 1.39
C ALA A 2 -13.26 5.21 0.16
N LYS A 3 -12.03 5.44 -0.32
CA LYS A 3 -11.40 4.56 -1.32
C LYS A 3 -10.61 3.47 -0.61
N THR A 4 -10.81 2.21 -1.00
CA THR A 4 -10.07 1.07 -0.47
C THR A 4 -8.93 0.72 -1.40
N ILE A 5 -7.70 0.80 -0.89
CA ILE A 5 -6.46 0.60 -1.62
C ILE A 5 -5.80 -0.69 -1.14
N GLY A 6 -5.62 -1.66 -2.01
CA GLY A 6 -4.86 -2.88 -1.72
C GLY A 6 -3.40 -2.75 -2.15
N ILE A 7 -2.49 -2.97 -1.21
CA ILE A 7 -1.05 -3.09 -1.50
C ILE A 7 -0.73 -4.59 -1.61
N ILE A 8 -0.43 -5.04 -2.81
CA ILE A 8 -0.28 -6.47 -3.11
C ILE A 8 1.11 -6.82 -3.66
N ALA A 9 1.58 -8.01 -3.37
CA ALA A 9 2.71 -8.65 -4.04
C ALA A 9 2.67 -10.15 -3.76
N VAL A 10 3.05 -10.96 -4.72
CA VAL A 10 3.08 -12.42 -4.60
C VAL A 10 4.37 -12.91 -3.94
N LYS A 11 5.45 -12.14 -4.03
CA LYS A 11 6.73 -12.48 -3.40
C LYS A 11 6.87 -11.86 -2.02
N GLY A 12 7.34 -12.65 -1.03
CA GLY A 12 7.65 -12.16 0.29
C GLY A 12 8.89 -11.25 0.31
N GLY A 13 8.97 -10.37 1.30
CA GLY A 13 10.14 -9.53 1.52
C GLY A 13 10.31 -8.33 0.57
N VAL A 14 9.37 -8.06 -0.34
CA VAL A 14 9.44 -6.90 -1.26
C VAL A 14 9.13 -5.56 -0.57
N GLY A 15 8.66 -5.56 0.68
CA GLY A 15 8.41 -4.35 1.48
C GLY A 15 6.98 -3.84 1.46
N LYS A 16 5.98 -4.69 1.15
CA LYS A 16 4.55 -4.31 1.19
C LYS A 16 4.16 -3.61 2.48
N THR A 17 4.35 -4.28 3.62
CA THR A 17 3.95 -3.78 4.94
C THR A 17 4.56 -2.43 5.27
N SER A 18 5.84 -2.24 4.97
CA SER A 18 6.53 -0.97 5.19
C SER A 18 5.96 0.16 4.33
N ILE A 19 5.60 -0.16 3.07
CA ILE A 19 4.95 0.77 2.15
C ILE A 19 3.54 1.08 2.64
N SER A 20 2.74 0.06 3.00
CA SER A 20 1.38 0.20 3.52
C SER A 20 1.34 1.08 4.77
N ALA A 21 2.20 0.79 5.76
CA ALA A 21 2.29 1.55 7.00
C ALA A 21 2.72 3.00 6.76
N SER A 22 3.76 3.21 5.93
CA SER A 22 4.29 4.55 5.66
C SER A 22 3.34 5.39 4.81
N LEU A 23 2.64 4.78 3.84
CA LEU A 23 1.63 5.46 3.02
C LEU A 23 0.42 5.87 3.87
N ALA A 24 -0.10 4.97 4.69
CA ALA A 24 -1.21 5.26 5.60
C ALA A 24 -0.87 6.39 6.56
N ALA A 25 0.33 6.33 7.17
CA ALA A 25 0.80 7.37 8.09
C ALA A 25 1.02 8.73 7.40
N ASP A 26 1.52 8.74 6.17
CA ASP A 26 1.71 9.98 5.40
C ASP A 26 0.36 10.61 4.99
N LEU A 27 -0.59 9.81 4.51
CA LEU A 27 -1.96 10.27 4.23
C LEU A 27 -2.63 10.88 5.47
N ALA A 28 -2.47 10.24 6.63
CA ALA A 28 -3.07 10.71 7.88
C ALA A 28 -2.38 11.99 8.40
N ASN A 29 -1.05 12.00 8.47
CA ASN A 29 -0.33 13.08 9.13
C ASN A 29 -0.12 14.31 8.24
N ARG A 30 0.22 14.13 6.97
CA ARG A 30 0.50 15.23 6.04
C ARG A 30 -0.75 15.75 5.35
N HIS A 31 -1.64 14.86 4.90
CA HIS A 31 -2.87 15.23 4.20
C HIS A 31 -4.11 15.34 5.11
N LYS A 32 -3.95 15.05 6.42
CA LYS A 32 -5.04 15.12 7.42
C LYS A 32 -6.24 14.25 7.05
N LYS A 33 -6.01 13.13 6.37
CA LYS A 33 -7.03 12.16 5.99
C LYS A 33 -7.33 11.19 7.14
N LYS A 34 -8.58 10.76 7.26
CA LYS A 34 -8.94 9.65 8.14
C LYS A 34 -8.61 8.35 7.43
N VAL A 35 -7.63 7.61 7.95
CA VAL A 35 -7.11 6.39 7.31
C VAL A 35 -7.29 5.19 8.21
N LEU A 36 -7.86 4.12 7.67
CA LEU A 36 -7.90 2.79 8.27
C LEU A 36 -6.88 1.90 7.57
N LEU A 37 -5.96 1.29 8.32
CA LEU A 37 -4.95 0.37 7.83
C LEU A 37 -5.23 -1.03 8.37
N ILE A 38 -5.31 -2.04 7.49
CA ILE A 38 -5.75 -3.40 7.83
C ILE A 38 -4.68 -4.40 7.44
N ASP A 39 -4.32 -5.30 8.38
CA ASP A 39 -3.49 -6.48 8.11
C ASP A 39 -4.35 -7.58 7.47
N ALA A 40 -4.10 -7.88 6.21
CA ALA A 40 -4.72 -9.00 5.50
C ALA A 40 -3.72 -10.14 5.19
N ASN A 41 -2.61 -10.18 5.90
CA ASN A 41 -1.69 -11.30 5.94
C ASN A 41 -2.02 -12.17 7.16
N TYR A 42 -3.08 -12.94 7.06
CA TYR A 42 -3.66 -13.63 8.21
C TYR A 42 -2.79 -14.77 8.73
N SER A 43 -2.08 -15.47 7.86
CA SER A 43 -1.21 -16.61 8.25
C SER A 43 0.12 -16.16 8.87
N ALA A 44 0.60 -14.95 8.53
CA ALA A 44 1.88 -14.42 9.05
C ALA A 44 1.79 -12.90 9.27
N PRO A 45 0.90 -12.44 10.17
CA PRO A 45 0.64 -11.02 10.37
C PRO A 45 1.88 -10.32 10.92
N ASN A 46 2.19 -9.15 10.39
CA ASN A 46 3.36 -8.39 10.83
C ASN A 46 3.13 -6.86 10.87
N LEU A 47 1.97 -6.41 10.41
CA LEU A 47 1.63 -4.99 10.40
C LEU A 47 1.63 -4.38 11.80
N GLY A 48 1.16 -5.12 12.80
CA GLY A 48 1.17 -4.69 14.20
C GLY A 48 2.58 -4.30 14.67
N LEU A 49 3.61 -5.07 14.28
CA LEU A 49 5.01 -4.77 14.62
C LEU A 49 5.52 -3.49 13.95
N HIS A 50 5.10 -3.21 12.72
CA HIS A 50 5.44 -1.97 12.00
C HIS A 50 4.74 -0.73 12.57
N MET A 51 3.68 -0.92 13.35
CA MET A 51 2.86 0.14 13.94
C MET A 51 2.93 0.19 15.47
N ASP A 52 3.93 -0.48 16.07
CA ASP A 52 4.10 -0.58 17.53
C ASP A 52 2.82 -1.04 18.28
N ILE A 53 2.12 -2.01 17.69
CA ILE A 53 0.97 -2.70 18.28
C ILE A 53 1.36 -4.16 18.48
N VAL A 54 1.93 -4.48 19.66
CA VAL A 54 2.53 -5.80 19.93
C VAL A 54 1.51 -6.78 20.49
N GLU A 55 0.65 -6.32 21.40
CA GLU A 55 -0.36 -7.13 22.08
C GLU A 55 -1.76 -6.55 21.85
N PRO A 56 -2.31 -6.71 20.64
CA PRO A 56 -3.64 -6.18 20.35
C PRO A 56 -4.74 -6.95 21.11
N VAL A 57 -5.66 -6.22 21.72
CA VAL A 57 -6.80 -6.82 22.45
C VAL A 57 -7.76 -7.53 21.50
N LYS A 58 -8.00 -6.95 20.33
CA LYS A 58 -8.80 -7.51 19.23
C LYS A 58 -8.08 -7.31 17.91
N THR A 59 -8.26 -8.25 16.99
CA THR A 59 -7.54 -8.33 15.74
C THR A 59 -8.48 -8.55 14.56
N ILE A 60 -7.93 -8.51 13.34
CA ILE A 60 -8.69 -8.85 12.14
C ILE A 60 -9.22 -10.30 12.19
N HIS A 61 -8.54 -11.21 12.88
CA HIS A 61 -8.99 -12.59 13.05
C HIS A 61 -10.29 -12.66 13.85
N ASP A 62 -10.40 -11.88 14.94
CA ASP A 62 -11.65 -11.77 15.72
C ASP A 62 -12.80 -11.24 14.87
N VAL A 63 -12.50 -10.27 14.00
CA VAL A 63 -13.50 -9.67 13.10
C VAL A 63 -13.99 -10.67 12.06
N LEU A 64 -13.07 -11.43 11.44
CA LEU A 64 -13.39 -12.38 10.38
C LEU A 64 -14.05 -13.67 10.88
N SER A 65 -13.73 -14.10 12.12
CA SER A 65 -14.45 -15.18 12.80
C SER A 65 -15.85 -14.76 13.25
N GLY A 66 -16.08 -13.48 13.48
CA GLY A 66 -17.32 -12.91 13.99
C GLY A 66 -17.36 -12.80 15.52
N SER A 67 -16.22 -13.02 16.20
CA SER A 67 -16.10 -12.87 17.67
C SER A 67 -16.00 -11.41 18.13
N ALA A 68 -15.72 -10.47 17.18
CA ALA A 68 -15.73 -9.04 17.45
C ALA A 68 -16.32 -8.24 16.28
N ASP A 69 -16.89 -7.06 16.58
CA ASP A 69 -17.19 -6.07 15.56
C ASP A 69 -15.89 -5.39 15.10
N ILE A 70 -15.87 -4.94 13.85
CA ILE A 70 -14.67 -4.32 13.23
C ILE A 70 -14.21 -3.08 14.00
N THR A 71 -15.12 -2.32 14.59
CA THR A 71 -14.82 -1.11 15.37
C THR A 71 -14.04 -1.42 16.66
N HIS A 72 -14.26 -2.59 17.25
CA HIS A 72 -13.56 -3.03 18.46
C HIS A 72 -12.12 -3.50 18.21
N ALA A 73 -11.75 -3.76 16.94
CA ALA A 73 -10.41 -4.19 16.57
C ALA A 73 -9.53 -3.01 16.12
N VAL A 74 -10.04 -1.77 16.18
CA VAL A 74 -9.30 -0.57 15.79
C VAL A 74 -8.38 -0.12 16.91
N HIS A 75 -7.09 0.02 16.59
CA HIS A 75 -6.05 0.57 17.46
C HIS A 75 -5.52 1.86 16.83
N LYS A 76 -5.31 2.91 17.63
CA LYS A 76 -4.80 4.20 17.12
C LYS A 76 -3.29 4.29 17.32
N ARG A 77 -2.54 4.43 16.22
CA ARG A 77 -1.07 4.63 16.25
C ARG A 77 -0.63 5.55 15.12
N TYR A 78 0.30 6.45 15.42
CA TYR A 78 0.90 7.37 14.46
C TYR A 78 -0.08 8.16 13.58
N GLY A 79 -1.26 8.50 14.15
CA GLY A 79 -2.32 9.21 13.44
C GLY A 79 -3.20 8.34 12.52
N VAL A 80 -3.00 7.01 12.55
CA VAL A 80 -3.72 6.02 11.74
C VAL A 80 -4.56 5.13 12.65
N ASP A 81 -5.75 4.78 12.20
CA ASP A 81 -6.56 3.71 12.76
C ASP A 81 -6.10 2.38 12.15
N VAL A 82 -5.67 1.41 12.98
CA VAL A 82 -5.02 0.18 12.54
C VAL A 82 -5.79 -1.04 13.04
N ILE A 83 -6.04 -2.00 12.18
CA ILE A 83 -6.55 -3.32 12.56
C ILE A 83 -5.43 -4.34 12.32
N PRO A 84 -4.70 -4.76 13.36
CA PRO A 84 -3.61 -5.73 13.27
C PRO A 84 -4.11 -7.17 13.14
N GLY A 85 -3.23 -8.07 12.71
CA GLY A 85 -3.43 -9.51 12.82
C GLY A 85 -2.97 -10.09 14.17
N SER A 86 -3.36 -11.33 14.44
CA SER A 86 -2.94 -12.09 15.63
C SER A 86 -1.90 -13.13 15.26
N PHE A 87 -0.81 -13.24 16.03
CA PHE A 87 0.22 -14.27 15.87
C PHE A 87 -0.18 -15.63 16.42
N VAL A 88 -1.16 -15.67 17.33
CA VAL A 88 -1.56 -16.86 18.08
C VAL A 88 -3.02 -17.25 17.83
N TYR A 89 -3.54 -16.94 16.65
CA TYR A 89 -4.92 -17.26 16.32
C TYR A 89 -5.02 -18.67 15.72
N ASP A 90 -5.80 -19.56 16.36
CA ASP A 90 -5.94 -20.99 16.02
C ASP A 90 -7.31 -21.36 15.42
N LYS A 91 -8.25 -20.42 15.37
CA LYS A 91 -9.61 -20.66 14.85
C LYS A 91 -9.69 -20.37 13.36
N GLY A 92 -10.46 -21.18 12.64
CA GLY A 92 -10.74 -20.92 11.23
C GLY A 92 -11.41 -19.58 11.01
N ILE A 93 -10.97 -18.83 10.00
CA ILE A 93 -11.56 -17.56 9.58
C ILE A 93 -12.06 -17.65 8.13
N ASN A 94 -13.06 -16.86 7.81
CA ASN A 94 -13.50 -16.70 6.43
C ASN A 94 -12.92 -15.41 5.85
N HIS A 95 -11.87 -15.54 5.07
CA HIS A 95 -11.13 -14.43 4.44
C HIS A 95 -12.06 -13.54 3.60
N PHE A 96 -13.01 -14.12 2.86
CA PHE A 96 -13.90 -13.40 1.95
C PHE A 96 -14.93 -12.52 2.64
N LYS A 97 -15.06 -12.58 3.98
CA LYS A 97 -15.86 -11.62 4.75
C LYS A 97 -15.23 -10.23 4.84
N LEU A 98 -13.93 -10.06 4.48
CA LEU A 98 -13.21 -8.79 4.62
C LEU A 98 -13.96 -7.62 3.99
N LYS A 99 -14.36 -7.72 2.73
CA LYS A 99 -15.12 -6.67 2.01
C LYS A 99 -16.38 -6.23 2.76
N GLY A 100 -17.17 -7.20 3.22
CA GLY A 100 -18.40 -6.94 3.97
C GLY A 100 -18.15 -6.35 5.36
N ARG A 101 -17.00 -6.64 5.99
CA ARG A 101 -16.61 -6.01 7.27
C ARG A 101 -16.17 -4.56 7.05
N ILE A 102 -15.35 -4.30 6.04
CA ILE A 102 -14.90 -2.94 5.69
C ILE A 102 -16.09 -2.03 5.34
N SER A 103 -17.07 -2.53 4.59
CA SER A 103 -18.23 -1.73 4.17
C SER A 103 -19.00 -1.11 5.32
N LYS A 104 -19.00 -1.73 6.52
CA LYS A 104 -19.69 -1.22 7.72
C LYS A 104 -19.07 0.07 8.26
N VAL A 105 -17.75 0.25 8.09
CA VAL A 105 -17.01 1.40 8.63
C VAL A 105 -16.48 2.34 7.54
N LYS A 106 -16.63 1.96 6.26
CA LYS A 106 -16.06 2.70 5.11
C LYS A 106 -16.48 4.18 5.08
N LYS A 107 -17.68 4.53 5.57
CA LYS A 107 -18.18 5.91 5.63
C LYS A 107 -17.42 6.82 6.60
N ASP A 108 -16.72 6.24 7.57
CA ASP A 108 -16.05 7.00 8.64
C ASP A 108 -14.60 7.38 8.27
N TYR A 109 -14.12 6.91 7.10
CA TYR A 109 -12.75 7.11 6.62
C TYR A 109 -12.73 7.78 5.24
N ASP A 110 -11.59 8.41 4.92
CA ASP A 110 -11.26 8.88 3.56
C ASP A 110 -10.60 7.75 2.75
N PHE A 111 -9.73 6.98 3.40
CA PHE A 111 -9.02 5.85 2.79
C PHE A 111 -9.02 4.63 3.71
N VAL A 112 -9.12 3.46 3.08
CA VAL A 112 -8.82 2.17 3.70
C VAL A 112 -7.62 1.58 2.97
N VAL A 113 -6.53 1.29 3.67
CA VAL A 113 -5.33 0.65 3.11
C VAL A 113 -5.28 -0.80 3.60
N ILE A 114 -5.15 -1.75 2.68
CA ILE A 114 -5.07 -3.18 2.98
C ILE A 114 -3.65 -3.66 2.68
N ASP A 115 -2.94 -4.15 3.69
CA ASP A 115 -1.65 -4.83 3.55
C ASP A 115 -1.87 -6.32 3.33
N SER A 116 -1.58 -6.82 2.12
CA SER A 116 -1.91 -8.19 1.73
C SER A 116 -0.86 -9.22 2.14
N SER A 117 -1.25 -10.49 2.13
CA SER A 117 -0.35 -11.64 2.19
C SER A 117 0.61 -11.68 0.98
N PRO A 118 1.82 -12.27 1.12
CA PRO A 118 2.76 -12.46 0.01
C PRO A 118 2.48 -13.69 -0.85
N SER A 119 1.43 -14.46 -0.58
CA SER A 119 1.19 -15.75 -1.24
C SER A 119 0.00 -15.69 -2.19
N MET A 120 0.05 -16.45 -3.30
CA MET A 120 -1.09 -16.62 -4.23
C MET A 120 -2.12 -17.61 -3.63
N ASN A 121 -2.81 -17.17 -2.60
CA ASN A 121 -3.80 -17.92 -1.84
C ASN A 121 -5.08 -17.09 -1.64
N ASP A 122 -6.01 -17.61 -0.85
CA ASP A 122 -7.27 -16.94 -0.52
C ASP A 122 -7.09 -15.61 0.20
N GLU A 123 -5.97 -15.42 0.90
CA GLU A 123 -5.68 -14.17 1.62
C GLU A 123 -5.45 -13.00 0.66
N ILE A 124 -4.56 -13.18 -0.33
CA ILE A 124 -4.32 -12.12 -1.33
C ILE A 124 -5.58 -11.88 -2.17
N LEU A 125 -6.31 -12.94 -2.50
CA LEU A 125 -7.57 -12.83 -3.24
C LEU A 125 -8.63 -12.05 -2.45
N SER A 126 -8.74 -12.32 -1.15
CA SER A 126 -9.60 -11.58 -0.24
C SER A 126 -9.25 -10.09 -0.20
N ALA A 127 -7.96 -9.75 -0.09
CA ALA A 127 -7.46 -8.37 -0.13
C ALA A 127 -7.78 -7.70 -1.46
N MET A 128 -7.55 -8.39 -2.60
CA MET A 128 -7.90 -7.87 -3.94
C MET A 128 -9.39 -7.56 -4.06
N LEU A 129 -10.26 -8.52 -3.71
CA LEU A 129 -11.71 -8.37 -3.82
C LEU A 129 -12.32 -7.33 -2.87
N ALA A 130 -11.62 -7.03 -1.77
CA ALA A 130 -12.02 -5.98 -0.84
C ALA A 130 -11.54 -4.58 -1.25
N SER A 131 -10.69 -4.48 -2.27
CA SER A 131 -10.09 -3.22 -2.73
C SER A 131 -10.85 -2.61 -3.90
N ASP A 132 -10.92 -1.29 -3.94
CA ASP A 132 -11.41 -0.53 -5.11
C ASP A 132 -10.27 -0.35 -6.13
N ASN A 133 -9.01 -0.24 -5.65
CA ASN A 133 -7.81 -0.06 -6.46
C ASN A 133 -6.65 -0.85 -5.87
N LEU A 134 -5.76 -1.34 -6.73
CA LEU A 134 -4.57 -2.09 -6.32
C LEU A 134 -3.29 -1.37 -6.70
N PHE A 135 -2.29 -1.43 -5.82
CA PHE A 135 -0.90 -1.17 -6.17
C PHE A 135 -0.10 -2.47 -6.03
N VAL A 136 0.62 -2.81 -7.08
CA VAL A 136 1.50 -4.00 -7.08
C VAL A 136 2.90 -3.56 -6.66
N VAL A 137 3.46 -4.22 -5.64
CA VAL A 137 4.84 -3.97 -5.19
C VAL A 137 5.76 -5.04 -5.77
N THR A 138 6.87 -4.60 -6.36
CA THR A 138 7.91 -5.45 -6.93
C THR A 138 9.30 -4.94 -6.59
N THR A 139 10.31 -5.78 -6.80
CA THR A 139 11.72 -5.39 -6.84
C THR A 139 12.23 -5.48 -8.28
N PRO A 140 13.29 -4.74 -8.68
CA PRO A 140 13.75 -4.66 -10.06
C PRO A 140 14.58 -5.90 -10.47
N ASP A 141 14.03 -7.11 -10.26
CA ASP A 141 14.62 -8.40 -10.61
C ASP A 141 13.62 -9.30 -11.34
N TYR A 142 14.12 -10.16 -12.24
CA TYR A 142 13.29 -11.06 -13.05
C TYR A 142 12.38 -11.99 -12.23
N PRO A 143 12.86 -12.66 -11.15
CA PRO A 143 12.00 -13.53 -10.36
C PRO A 143 10.82 -12.83 -9.73
N THR A 144 11.01 -11.60 -9.23
CA THR A 144 9.92 -10.82 -8.59
C THR A 144 8.98 -10.25 -9.65
N LEU A 145 9.52 -9.81 -10.79
CA LEU A 145 8.71 -9.34 -11.92
C LEU A 145 7.77 -10.43 -12.43
N SER A 146 8.27 -11.66 -12.60
CA SER A 146 7.43 -12.81 -12.98
C SER A 146 6.27 -13.07 -12.01
N CYS A 147 6.50 -12.90 -10.71
CA CYS A 147 5.44 -12.98 -9.70
C CYS A 147 4.43 -11.82 -9.82
N SER A 148 4.90 -10.63 -10.15
CA SER A 148 4.05 -9.44 -10.33
C SER A 148 3.13 -9.58 -11.55
N LEU A 149 3.61 -10.21 -12.64
CA LEU A 149 2.78 -10.57 -13.80
C LEU A 149 1.62 -11.50 -13.41
N LYS A 150 1.87 -12.49 -12.55
CA LYS A 150 0.82 -13.39 -12.05
C LYS A 150 -0.22 -12.63 -11.22
N ALA A 151 0.22 -11.72 -10.34
CA ALA A 151 -0.69 -10.88 -9.56
C ALA A 151 -1.54 -9.98 -10.46
N ALA A 152 -0.93 -9.38 -11.49
CA ALA A 152 -1.61 -8.53 -12.46
C ALA A 152 -2.69 -9.30 -13.23
N LYS A 153 -2.34 -10.51 -13.70
CA LYS A 153 -3.28 -11.38 -14.41
C LYS A 153 -4.47 -11.76 -13.53
N LEU A 154 -4.23 -12.17 -12.29
CA LEU A 154 -5.28 -12.51 -11.34
C LEU A 154 -6.20 -11.31 -11.05
N ALA A 155 -5.66 -10.12 -10.83
CA ALA A 155 -6.45 -8.92 -10.60
C ALA A 155 -7.34 -8.59 -11.81
N LYS A 156 -6.80 -8.69 -13.04
CA LYS A 156 -7.53 -8.49 -14.30
C LYS A 156 -8.67 -9.51 -14.45
N GLU A 157 -8.41 -10.79 -14.17
CA GLU A 157 -9.43 -11.86 -14.21
C GLU A 157 -10.55 -11.63 -13.19
N ARG A 158 -10.27 -10.95 -12.08
CA ARG A 158 -11.24 -10.62 -11.02
C ARG A 158 -11.89 -9.25 -11.20
N GLY A 159 -11.56 -8.52 -12.27
CA GLY A 159 -12.12 -7.20 -12.55
C GLY A 159 -11.72 -6.11 -11.54
N VAL A 160 -10.60 -6.29 -10.82
CA VAL A 160 -10.09 -5.28 -9.86
C VAL A 160 -9.03 -4.44 -10.55
N PRO A 161 -9.20 -3.11 -10.64
CA PRO A 161 -8.26 -2.24 -11.35
C PRO A 161 -6.93 -2.13 -10.61
N ILE A 162 -5.82 -2.16 -11.37
CA ILE A 162 -4.48 -1.89 -10.87
C ILE A 162 -4.11 -0.46 -11.23
N SER A 163 -3.89 0.37 -10.21
CA SER A 163 -3.60 1.79 -10.37
C SER A 163 -2.12 2.09 -10.61
N GLY A 164 -1.24 1.14 -10.30
CA GLY A 164 0.18 1.32 -10.58
C GLY A 164 1.10 0.28 -9.96
N LEU A 165 2.33 0.30 -10.43
CA LEU A 165 3.44 -0.52 -9.95
C LEU A 165 4.35 0.32 -9.05
N ILE A 166 4.71 -0.20 -7.89
CA ILE A 166 5.68 0.38 -6.97
C ILE A 166 6.94 -0.48 -7.02
N ILE A 167 8.03 0.08 -7.55
CA ILE A 167 9.33 -0.60 -7.58
C ILE A 167 10.08 -0.23 -6.30
N ASN A 168 10.38 -1.23 -5.49
CA ASN A 168 11.04 -1.05 -4.19
C ASN A 168 12.42 -1.71 -4.17
N LYS A 169 13.26 -1.31 -3.21
CA LYS A 169 14.60 -1.82 -2.98
C LYS A 169 15.53 -1.68 -4.19
N ILE A 170 15.44 -0.57 -4.90
CA ILE A 170 16.37 -0.22 -5.96
C ILE A 170 17.73 0.04 -5.33
N ARG A 171 18.79 -0.69 -5.76
CA ARG A 171 20.13 -0.62 -5.20
C ARG A 171 21.16 -0.14 -6.21
N ASN A 172 21.30 -0.90 -7.30
CA ASN A 172 22.30 -0.65 -8.33
C ASN A 172 21.69 -0.82 -9.72
N PRO A 173 21.31 0.27 -10.38
CA PRO A 173 20.67 0.21 -11.71
C PRO A 173 21.47 -0.55 -12.78
N LYS A 174 22.79 -0.74 -12.58
CA LYS A 174 23.63 -1.49 -13.54
C LYS A 174 23.29 -3.00 -13.57
N TYR A 175 22.74 -3.54 -12.49
CA TYR A 175 22.42 -4.97 -12.34
C TYR A 175 20.95 -5.22 -12.04
N GLU A 176 20.11 -4.25 -12.34
CA GLU A 176 18.66 -4.27 -12.12
C GLU A 176 17.94 -4.03 -13.45
N LEU A 177 16.71 -4.50 -13.52
CA LEU A 177 15.87 -4.28 -14.69
C LEU A 177 15.57 -2.78 -14.87
N ASP A 178 15.62 -2.32 -16.11
CA ASP A 178 15.19 -0.97 -16.44
C ASP A 178 13.67 -0.82 -16.24
N LEU A 179 13.28 0.38 -15.85
CA LEU A 179 11.87 0.70 -15.60
C LEU A 179 10.99 0.58 -16.83
N GLU A 180 11.52 0.95 -17.99
CA GLU A 180 10.79 0.83 -19.26
C GLU A 180 10.58 -0.64 -19.62
N GLU A 181 11.56 -1.49 -19.36
CA GLU A 181 11.44 -2.93 -19.53
C GLU A 181 10.38 -3.52 -18.61
N ILE A 182 10.37 -3.09 -17.32
CA ILE A 182 9.38 -3.52 -16.32
C ILE A 182 7.96 -3.09 -16.75
N GLU A 183 7.76 -1.81 -17.07
CA GLU A 183 6.44 -1.31 -17.49
C GLU A 183 5.93 -2.02 -18.75
N LYS A 184 6.82 -2.22 -19.73
CA LYS A 184 6.49 -2.93 -20.97
C LYS A 184 6.12 -4.39 -20.73
N ALA A 185 6.82 -5.06 -19.80
CA ALA A 185 6.56 -6.46 -19.48
C ALA A 185 5.24 -6.66 -18.70
N VAL A 186 4.91 -5.76 -17.78
CA VAL A 186 3.74 -5.90 -16.88
C VAL A 186 2.51 -5.18 -17.41
N GLU A 187 2.67 -4.24 -18.35
CA GLU A 187 1.62 -3.35 -18.87
C GLU A 187 0.93 -2.52 -17.77
N ILE A 188 1.66 -2.21 -16.70
CA ILE A 188 1.20 -1.40 -15.56
C ILE A 188 2.16 -0.23 -15.39
N PRO A 189 1.64 1.02 -15.27
CA PRO A 189 2.48 2.20 -15.11
C PRO A 189 3.24 2.18 -13.77
N VAL A 190 4.54 2.48 -13.79
CA VAL A 190 5.35 2.67 -12.58
C VAL A 190 4.99 4.02 -11.96
N VAL A 191 4.47 4.01 -10.74
CA VAL A 191 4.04 5.21 -10.00
C VAL A 191 4.99 5.61 -8.88
N ALA A 192 5.86 4.71 -8.44
CA ALA A 192 6.87 5.02 -7.42
C ALA A 192 8.15 4.19 -7.62
N LYS A 193 9.31 4.83 -7.35
CA LYS A 193 10.66 4.27 -7.37
C LYS A 193 11.29 4.46 -6.02
N ILE A 194 11.33 3.41 -5.23
CA ILE A 194 11.83 3.45 -3.86
C ILE A 194 13.21 2.81 -3.81
N TYR A 195 14.20 3.61 -3.49
CA TYR A 195 15.56 3.13 -3.31
C TYR A 195 15.72 2.44 -1.95
N ASP A 196 16.62 1.46 -1.90
CA ASP A 196 17.03 0.84 -0.64
C ASP A 196 17.66 1.92 0.26
N ASP A 197 17.13 2.08 1.46
CA ASP A 197 17.47 3.19 2.36
C ASP A 197 17.72 2.62 3.75
N PRO A 198 18.93 2.77 4.32
CA PRO A 198 19.24 2.30 5.68
C PRO A 198 18.28 2.82 6.75
N THR A 199 17.79 4.05 6.60
CA THR A 199 16.81 4.65 7.51
C THR A 199 15.51 3.84 7.61
N HIS A 200 15.19 3.07 6.57
CA HIS A 200 14.05 2.17 6.59
C HIS A 200 14.25 1.01 7.56
N VAL A 201 15.47 0.47 7.66
CA VAL A 201 15.81 -0.60 8.61
C VAL A 201 15.70 -0.10 10.05
N GLU A 202 16.19 1.14 10.31
CA GLU A 202 16.07 1.80 11.60
C GLU A 202 14.61 2.02 12.00
N ALA A 203 13.77 2.45 11.06
CA ALA A 203 12.34 2.63 11.26
C ALA A 203 11.63 1.32 11.64
N ILE A 204 11.97 0.20 10.98
CA ILE A 204 11.45 -1.13 11.34
C ILE A 204 11.90 -1.52 12.75
N PHE A 205 13.17 -1.33 13.08
CA PHE A 205 13.70 -1.64 14.41
C PHE A 205 13.00 -0.85 15.52
N THR A 206 12.68 0.41 15.26
CA THR A 206 11.94 1.28 16.20
C THR A 206 10.41 1.10 16.12
N ARG A 207 9.92 0.18 15.29
CA ARG A 207 8.48 -0.09 15.09
C ARG A 207 7.68 1.15 14.64
N MET A 208 8.31 2.02 13.90
CA MET A 208 7.68 3.24 13.39
C MET A 208 7.56 3.19 11.87
N PRO A 209 6.47 3.69 11.27
CA PRO A 209 6.45 3.93 9.83
C PRO A 209 7.60 4.84 9.39
N ALA A 210 8.30 4.53 8.32
CA ALA A 210 9.46 5.32 7.87
C ALA A 210 9.10 6.78 7.58
N SER A 211 7.89 7.05 7.10
CA SER A 211 7.36 8.40 6.87
C SER A 211 7.16 9.22 8.16
N VAL A 212 7.07 8.55 9.32
CA VAL A 212 7.03 9.18 10.65
C VAL A 212 8.42 9.29 11.24
N TYR A 213 9.22 8.22 11.14
CA TYR A 213 10.56 8.13 11.70
C TYR A 213 11.50 9.18 11.11
N ASN A 214 11.58 9.26 9.77
CA ASN A 214 12.38 10.26 9.08
C ASN A 214 11.71 10.72 7.78
N LYS A 215 11.03 11.85 7.85
CA LYS A 215 10.30 12.46 6.71
C LYS A 215 11.22 12.84 5.54
N ASN A 216 12.51 13.05 5.79
CA ASN A 216 13.49 13.49 4.81
C ASN A 216 14.29 12.34 4.18
N SER A 217 14.07 11.10 4.58
CA SER A 217 14.71 9.94 3.97
C SER A 217 14.30 9.80 2.50
N LYS A 218 15.11 9.11 1.70
CA LYS A 218 14.78 8.85 0.28
C LYS A 218 13.49 8.05 0.16
N PHE A 219 13.31 7.06 1.03
CA PHE A 219 12.09 6.26 1.12
C PHE A 219 10.86 7.14 1.39
N SER A 220 10.91 7.95 2.46
CA SER A 220 9.78 8.77 2.89
C SER A 220 9.39 9.83 1.86
N ARG A 221 10.37 10.43 1.18
CA ARG A 221 10.11 11.38 0.10
C ARG A 221 9.39 10.76 -1.09
N GLU A 222 9.70 9.50 -1.41
CA GLU A 222 9.01 8.82 -2.52
C GLU A 222 7.59 8.41 -2.11
N ILE A 223 7.39 7.94 -0.87
CA ILE A 223 6.06 7.71 -0.29
C ILE A 223 5.24 9.01 -0.29
N ALA A 224 5.83 10.14 0.06
CA ALA A 224 5.17 11.43 0.06
C ALA A 224 4.67 11.83 -1.34
N LYS A 225 5.44 11.61 -2.40
CA LYS A 225 5.00 11.86 -3.78
C LYS A 225 3.85 10.94 -4.21
N LEU A 226 3.88 9.67 -3.78
CA LEU A 226 2.80 8.73 -4.05
C LEU A 226 1.52 9.15 -3.30
N SER A 227 1.63 9.53 -2.03
CA SER A 227 0.48 9.97 -1.24
C SER A 227 -0.10 11.30 -1.74
N ASP A 228 0.72 12.24 -2.27
CA ASP A 228 0.24 13.45 -2.95
C ASP A 228 -0.69 13.08 -4.12
N ALA A 229 -0.28 12.11 -4.95
CA ALA A 229 -1.08 11.66 -6.08
C ALA A 229 -2.40 11.02 -5.63
N ILE A 230 -2.36 10.19 -4.58
CA ILE A 230 -3.53 9.52 -4.02
C ILE A 230 -4.48 10.51 -3.32
N ALA A 231 -3.93 11.48 -2.57
CA ALA A 231 -4.72 12.52 -1.90
C ALA A 231 -5.24 13.61 -2.86
N GLY A 232 -4.80 13.62 -4.12
CA GLY A 232 -5.21 14.56 -5.15
C GLY A 232 -4.53 15.92 -5.10
N GLU A 233 -3.53 16.05 -4.29
CA GLU A 233 -2.78 17.29 -4.22
C GLU A 233 -1.80 17.42 -5.40
N LYS A 234 -1.71 18.62 -5.97
CA LYS A 234 -0.68 18.91 -6.96
C LYS A 234 0.66 18.90 -6.24
N THR A 235 1.58 18.04 -6.64
CA THR A 235 2.97 18.12 -6.20
C THR A 235 3.45 19.55 -6.42
N LYS A 236 3.96 20.18 -5.38
CA LYS A 236 4.61 21.50 -5.48
C LYS A 236 5.91 21.33 -6.28
N THR A 237 5.78 21.19 -7.60
CA THR A 237 6.95 21.29 -8.48
C THR A 237 7.46 22.71 -8.35
N SER A 238 8.70 22.86 -7.89
CA SER A 238 9.37 24.14 -7.80
C SER A 238 9.19 24.90 -9.12
N PHE A 239 8.78 26.17 -9.04
CA PHE A 239 8.64 27.06 -10.19
C PHE A 239 9.87 27.05 -11.10
N LEU A 240 11.06 26.89 -10.52
CA LEU A 240 12.33 26.74 -11.23
C LEU A 240 12.41 25.45 -12.08
N ARG A 241 11.80 24.34 -11.68
CA ARG A 241 11.72 23.11 -12.50
C ARG A 241 10.79 23.27 -13.71
N LYS A 242 9.75 24.10 -13.62
CA LYS A 242 8.88 24.44 -14.75
C LYS A 242 9.58 25.33 -15.79
N LEU A 243 10.51 26.20 -15.34
CA LEU A 243 11.22 27.14 -16.23
C LEU A 243 12.33 26.44 -17.03
N PHE A 244 12.95 25.42 -16.46
CA PHE A 244 14.01 24.64 -17.12
C PHE A 244 13.43 23.30 -17.56
N SER A 245 12.59 23.25 -18.55
CA SER A 245 11.97 22.10 -19.24
C SER A 245 12.80 20.76 -19.25
N LEU A 246 13.37 20.41 -18.13
CA LEU A 246 14.10 19.19 -17.89
C LEU A 246 13.09 18.05 -17.77
N ARG A 247 13.19 17.06 -18.63
CA ARG A 247 12.40 15.83 -18.75
C ARG A 247 11.81 15.40 -17.41
N PHE A 248 10.47 15.47 -17.29
CA PHE A 248 9.76 14.80 -16.22
C PHE A 248 10.10 13.32 -16.26
N GLY A 249 10.43 12.73 -15.12
CA GLY A 249 10.56 11.29 -15.05
C GLY A 249 9.23 10.65 -15.42
N LYS A 250 9.24 9.53 -16.11
CA LYS A 250 8.05 8.84 -16.60
C LYS A 250 7.07 8.52 -15.44
N GLU A 251 7.60 8.20 -14.27
CA GLU A 251 6.82 7.97 -13.05
C GLU A 251 6.10 9.23 -12.53
N GLU A 252 6.59 10.41 -12.83
CA GLU A 252 5.93 11.67 -12.47
C GLU A 252 4.70 11.93 -13.35
N VAL A 253 4.81 11.61 -14.63
CA VAL A 253 3.67 11.62 -15.58
C VAL A 253 2.64 10.57 -15.14
N ASN A 254 3.07 9.37 -14.82
CA ASN A 254 2.20 8.28 -14.37
C ASN A 254 1.45 8.66 -13.08
N ARG A 255 2.11 9.33 -12.13
CA ARG A 255 1.44 9.87 -10.91
C ARG A 255 0.41 10.93 -11.24
N GLN A 256 0.63 11.74 -12.26
CA GLN A 256 -0.35 12.73 -12.68
C GLN A 256 -1.59 12.07 -13.28
N LEU A 257 -1.41 11.06 -14.13
CA LEU A 257 -2.50 10.26 -14.66
C LEU A 257 -3.24 9.49 -13.57
N LEU A 258 -2.50 8.91 -12.61
CA LEU A 258 -3.08 8.27 -11.43
C LEU A 258 -3.98 9.24 -10.66
N ARG A 259 -3.50 10.45 -10.38
CA ARG A 259 -4.30 11.47 -9.71
C ARG A 259 -5.58 11.78 -10.46
N GLU A 260 -5.50 11.96 -11.77
CA GLU A 260 -6.68 12.25 -12.60
C GLU A 260 -7.68 11.08 -12.57
N SER A 261 -7.22 9.83 -12.65
CA SER A 261 -8.09 8.65 -12.58
C SER A 261 -8.76 8.48 -11.22
N PHE A 262 -8.05 8.78 -10.12
CA PHE A 262 -8.61 8.73 -8.77
C PHE A 262 -9.69 9.80 -8.52
N TYR A 263 -9.63 10.94 -9.25
CA TYR A 263 -10.55 12.06 -9.06
C TYR A 263 -11.66 12.14 -10.10
N LYS A 264 -11.47 11.63 -11.32
CA LYS A 264 -12.57 11.51 -12.29
C LYS A 264 -13.77 10.76 -11.72
N SER A 265 -13.52 9.68 -11.01
CA SER A 265 -14.59 8.90 -10.36
C SER A 265 -15.32 9.64 -9.22
N MET A 266 -14.87 10.81 -8.80
CA MET A 266 -15.53 11.64 -7.77
C MET A 266 -16.38 12.78 -8.38
N PHE A 267 -16.26 13.05 -9.69
CA PHE A 267 -16.99 14.10 -10.38
C PHE A 267 -17.98 13.55 -11.42
N GLU A 268 -18.03 12.23 -11.60
CA GLU A 268 -18.98 11.56 -12.51
C GLU A 268 -20.21 10.94 -11.76
N GLU A 269 -20.41 11.30 -10.50
CA GLU A 269 -21.65 11.10 -9.73
C GLU A 269 -22.29 12.52 -9.57
#